data_b498063083c2ed2ef6309e35e66f93dd
#
_entry.id   b498063083c2ed2ef6309e35e66f93dd
#
_cell.length_a   1.000
_cell.length_b   1.000
_cell.length_c   1.000
_cell.angle_alpha   90.00
_cell.angle_beta   90.00
_cell.angle_gamma   90.00
#
_symmetry.space_group_name_H-M   'P 1'
#
loop_
_entity.id
_entity.type
_entity.pdbx_description
1 polymer ?
#
loop_
_entity_poly.entity_id
_entity_poly.type
_entity_poly.pdbx_seq_one_letter_code
_entity_poly.pdbx_strand_id
1 'polypeptide(L)'
;GSGYNRAGRVYKTDNGTVSEELYFGKLGETVKTVRTINDGDTTSTYTTKYAFDNLGRMRTLTYPDGEILTYSYGKGGLLKSAVGETSSGRKVYLEDMKYDEFGQRTYMKYGNGAESTYTYEPVMRRLTNLKTTSAEGKTLQNIAYQYDEVGNILSRRNSEFNTTDNVSRNSEQSYTYDNRDRLTSSNGKFDYETWNPFWNKRVNTYSSDFEYNITGKIL
;
A
#
# COMPACT_ATOMS: atom_id res chain seq x y z
N GLY A 1 24.66 25.64 16.13
CA GLY A 1 23.99 24.44 15.82
C GLY A 1 24.41 23.69 14.61
N SER A 2 25.45 23.49 14.54
CA SER A 2 26.38 22.76 13.80
C SER A 2 26.12 21.26 13.69
N GLY A 3 26.00 20.76 12.51
CA GLY A 3 26.04 19.36 12.20
C GLY A 3 24.81 18.74 11.53
N TYR A 4 23.71 19.48 11.33
CA TYR A 4 22.49 18.90 10.78
C TYR A 4 21.88 19.72 9.63
N ASN A 5 22.67 20.56 8.95
CA ASN A 5 22.28 21.29 7.74
C ASN A 5 20.91 22.01 7.83
N ARG A 6 20.58 22.61 8.97
CA ARG A 6 19.29 23.23 9.27
C ARG A 6 19.11 24.65 8.70
N ALA A 7 20.18 25.27 8.18
CA ALA A 7 20.12 26.64 7.65
C ALA A 7 19.09 26.78 6.53
N GLY A 8 18.20 27.75 6.64
CA GLY A 8 17.15 28.01 5.65
C GLY A 8 16.01 26.96 5.60
N ARG A 9 15.92 26.08 6.60
CA ARG A 9 14.90 25.00 6.65
C ARG A 9 14.07 25.08 7.91
N VAL A 10 12.78 24.75 7.79
CA VAL A 10 11.94 24.46 8.96
C VAL A 10 12.43 23.15 9.56
N TYR A 11 12.98 23.21 10.74
CA TYR A 11 13.54 22.05 11.44
C TYR A 11 12.80 21.72 12.74
N LYS A 12 11.92 22.61 13.19
CA LYS A 12 11.06 22.38 14.35
C LYS A 12 9.67 22.94 14.08
N THR A 13 8.66 22.14 14.40
CA THR A 13 7.25 22.57 14.51
C THR A 13 6.78 22.24 15.92
N ASP A 14 5.92 23.07 16.51
CA ASP A 14 5.41 22.89 17.87
C ASP A 14 4.02 23.55 17.97
N ASN A 15 3.03 22.81 18.46
CA ASN A 15 1.68 23.32 18.72
C ASN A 15 1.27 23.25 20.20
N GLY A 16 2.25 23.04 21.09
CA GLY A 16 2.04 22.88 22.52
C GLY A 16 1.77 21.45 22.99
N THR A 17 1.09 20.65 22.18
CA THR A 17 0.83 19.23 22.47
C THR A 17 1.82 18.31 21.75
N VAL A 18 2.14 18.62 20.52
CA VAL A 18 3.07 17.83 19.69
C VAL A 18 4.16 18.75 19.17
N SER A 19 5.41 18.37 19.37
CA SER A 19 6.54 18.97 18.70
C SER A 19 7.27 17.95 17.83
N GLU A 20 7.80 18.40 16.70
CA GLU A 20 8.59 17.58 15.79
C GLU A 20 9.87 18.33 15.42
N GLU A 21 11.00 17.66 15.57
CA GLU A 21 12.31 18.16 15.13
C GLU A 21 12.87 17.32 14.00
N LEU A 22 13.32 17.97 12.93
CA LEU A 22 13.94 17.39 11.75
C LEU A 22 15.45 17.62 11.77
N TYR A 23 16.18 16.61 11.37
CA TYR A 23 17.63 16.61 11.25
C TYR A 23 17.99 16.20 9.82
N PHE A 24 18.82 17.00 9.17
CA PHE A 24 19.12 16.83 7.75
C PHE A 24 20.55 16.36 7.53
N GLY A 25 20.73 15.47 6.58
CA GLY A 25 22.01 14.99 6.11
C GLY A 25 22.71 16.00 5.18
N LYS A 26 23.85 15.61 4.61
CA LYS A 26 24.70 16.47 3.77
C LYS A 26 24.01 16.90 2.47
N LEU A 27 23.13 16.08 1.92
CA LEU A 27 22.39 16.35 0.68
C LEU A 27 21.02 17.00 0.95
N GLY A 28 20.69 17.20 2.23
CA GLY A 28 19.44 17.83 2.66
C GLY A 28 18.30 16.84 2.88
N GLU A 29 18.58 15.56 2.80
CA GLU A 29 17.67 14.49 3.17
C GLU A 29 17.41 14.49 4.69
N THR A 30 16.20 14.11 5.12
CA THR A 30 15.92 13.94 6.55
C THR A 30 16.56 12.65 7.03
N VAL A 31 17.52 12.74 7.97
CA VAL A 31 18.24 11.58 8.54
C VAL A 31 17.75 11.18 9.92
N LYS A 32 17.02 12.06 10.60
CA LYS A 32 16.39 11.77 11.89
C LYS A 32 15.19 12.69 12.11
N THR A 33 14.14 12.13 12.68
CA THR A 33 12.97 12.86 13.21
C THR A 33 12.83 12.55 14.68
N VAL A 34 12.59 13.57 15.49
CA VAL A 34 12.25 13.42 16.92
C VAL A 34 10.88 14.04 17.13
N ARG A 35 9.90 13.22 17.48
CA ARG A 35 8.55 13.66 17.80
C ARG A 35 8.31 13.51 19.28
N THR A 36 7.90 14.60 19.92
CA THR A 36 7.53 14.63 21.34
C THR A 36 6.04 14.92 21.44
N ILE A 37 5.33 14.11 22.21
CA ILE A 37 3.89 14.25 22.49
C ILE A 37 3.75 14.51 23.99
N ASN A 38 3.07 15.60 24.31
CA ASN A 38 2.71 15.97 25.69
C ASN A 38 1.18 15.94 25.79
N ASP A 39 0.63 15.00 26.55
CA ASP A 39 -0.82 14.85 26.76
C ASP A 39 -1.31 15.56 28.04
N GLY A 40 -0.44 16.34 28.69
CA GLY A 40 -0.70 17.05 29.94
C GLY A 40 -0.17 16.32 31.17
N ASP A 41 -0.23 15.00 31.21
CA ASP A 41 0.22 14.16 32.34
C ASP A 41 1.60 13.52 32.04
N THR A 42 1.83 13.14 30.80
CA THR A 42 3.05 12.46 30.36
C THR A 42 3.67 13.12 29.14
N THR A 43 4.99 12.95 29.01
CA THR A 43 5.72 13.35 27.80
C THR A 43 6.41 12.13 27.21
N SER A 44 6.03 11.79 26.00
CA SER A 44 6.58 10.66 25.23
C SER A 44 7.41 11.17 24.05
N THR A 45 8.60 10.64 23.87
CA THR A 45 9.51 11.02 22.78
C THR A 45 9.82 9.84 21.89
N TYR A 46 9.59 9.99 20.59
CA TYR A 46 9.78 9.00 19.54
C TYR A 46 10.85 9.46 18.57
N THR A 47 11.90 8.65 18.43
CA THR A 47 12.99 8.96 17.50
C THR A 47 12.99 7.96 16.35
N THR A 48 12.89 8.47 15.13
CA THR A 48 13.05 7.70 13.88
C THR A 48 14.33 8.13 13.19
N LYS A 49 15.14 7.18 12.69
CA LYS A 49 16.37 7.49 11.94
C LYS A 49 16.32 6.89 10.54
N TYR A 50 16.93 7.58 9.59
CA TYR A 50 16.95 7.21 8.18
C TYR A 50 18.39 7.24 7.68
N ALA A 51 18.81 6.20 6.96
CA ALA A 51 20.08 6.21 6.24
C ALA A 51 19.83 5.92 4.76
N PHE A 52 20.60 6.60 3.92
CA PHE A 52 20.49 6.54 2.47
C PHE A 52 21.78 6.03 1.85
N ASP A 53 21.67 5.46 0.67
CA ASP A 53 22.83 5.13 -0.15
C ASP A 53 23.28 6.33 -0.99
N ASN A 54 24.37 6.15 -1.76
CA ASN A 54 24.94 7.22 -2.58
C ASN A 54 24.02 7.69 -3.74
N LEU A 55 22.93 6.95 -4.02
CA LEU A 55 21.90 7.30 -5.00
C LEU A 55 20.67 7.96 -4.36
N GLY A 56 20.72 8.25 -3.06
CA GLY A 56 19.60 8.86 -2.31
C GLY A 56 18.46 7.89 -2.00
N ARG A 57 18.66 6.57 -2.16
CA ARG A 57 17.67 5.56 -1.83
C ARG A 57 17.77 5.18 -0.35
N MET A 58 16.65 5.00 0.33
CA MET A 58 16.62 4.61 1.72
C MET A 58 17.26 3.23 1.93
N ARG A 59 18.34 3.17 2.67
CA ARG A 59 19.04 1.92 3.02
C ARG A 59 18.53 1.33 4.30
N THR A 60 18.38 2.15 5.34
CA THR A 60 17.83 1.70 6.63
C THR A 60 16.85 2.71 7.20
N LEU A 61 15.87 2.20 7.92
CA LEU A 61 14.92 2.92 8.75
C LEU A 61 15.01 2.34 10.16
N THR A 62 15.32 3.17 11.17
CA THR A 62 15.28 2.74 12.57
C THR A 62 14.03 3.31 13.22
N TYR A 63 13.17 2.44 13.71
CA TYR A 63 11.94 2.79 14.41
C TYR A 63 12.21 3.19 15.88
N PRO A 64 11.24 3.88 16.54
CA PRO A 64 11.39 4.30 17.93
C PRO A 64 11.55 3.17 18.94
N ASP A 65 11.03 1.98 18.64
CA ASP A 65 11.17 0.75 19.45
C ASP A 65 12.52 0.06 19.26
N GLY A 66 13.38 0.58 18.36
CA GLY A 66 14.71 0.08 18.08
C GLY A 66 14.78 -0.91 16.91
N GLU A 67 13.66 -1.28 16.26
CA GLU A 67 13.71 -2.09 15.06
C GLU A 67 14.48 -1.35 13.95
N ILE A 68 15.40 -2.06 13.29
CA ILE A 68 16.15 -1.57 12.13
C ILE A 68 15.66 -2.30 10.88
N LEU A 69 14.91 -1.60 10.04
CA LEU A 69 14.48 -2.11 8.74
C LEU A 69 15.52 -1.79 7.69
N THR A 70 16.03 -2.82 7.01
CA THR A 70 17.03 -2.71 5.94
C THR A 70 16.39 -3.03 4.59
N TYR A 71 16.59 -2.13 3.64
CA TYR A 71 16.12 -2.26 2.25
C TYR A 71 17.26 -2.70 1.33
N SER A 72 16.98 -3.60 0.40
CA SER A 72 17.90 -3.92 -0.70
C SER A 72 17.29 -3.62 -2.06
N TYR A 73 18.14 -3.33 -3.03
CA TYR A 73 17.73 -2.90 -4.36
C TYR A 73 18.36 -3.79 -5.43
N GLY A 74 17.60 -4.06 -6.49
CA GLY A 74 18.05 -4.80 -7.65
C GLY A 74 18.91 -3.96 -8.60
N LYS A 75 19.36 -4.56 -9.71
CA LYS A 75 20.21 -3.91 -10.73
C LYS A 75 19.59 -2.64 -11.32
N GLY A 76 18.27 -2.57 -11.47
CA GLY A 76 17.56 -1.39 -11.95
C GLY A 76 17.34 -0.30 -10.91
N GLY A 77 17.88 -0.45 -9.68
CA GLY A 77 17.64 0.51 -8.59
C GLY A 77 16.27 0.39 -7.94
N LEU A 78 15.48 -0.60 -8.33
CA LEU A 78 14.16 -0.86 -7.78
C LEU A 78 14.26 -1.72 -6.51
N LEU A 79 13.33 -1.53 -5.57
CA LEU A 79 13.29 -2.27 -4.30
C LEU A 79 13.21 -3.78 -4.57
N LYS A 80 14.07 -4.55 -3.90
CA LYS A 80 14.09 -6.00 -4.02
C LYS A 80 13.61 -6.70 -2.76
N SER A 81 14.09 -6.28 -1.58
CA SER A 81 13.72 -6.91 -0.32
C SER A 81 13.75 -5.91 0.84
N ALA A 82 13.07 -6.27 1.94
CA ALA A 82 13.04 -5.51 3.19
C ALA A 82 13.07 -6.47 4.39
N VAL A 83 14.03 -6.25 5.30
CA VAL A 83 14.28 -7.11 6.46
C VAL A 83 14.41 -6.25 7.70
N GLY A 84 13.63 -6.57 8.73
CA GLY A 84 13.71 -5.97 10.06
C GLY A 84 14.60 -6.78 11.01
N GLU A 85 15.31 -6.07 11.85
CA GLU A 85 16.12 -6.63 12.95
C GLU A 85 15.71 -5.95 14.25
N THR A 86 15.33 -6.75 15.23
CA THR A 86 14.97 -6.32 16.59
C THR A 86 15.82 -7.04 17.63
N SER A 87 15.72 -6.64 18.87
CA SER A 87 16.35 -7.38 19.99
C SER A 87 15.83 -8.83 20.12
N SER A 88 14.63 -9.11 19.62
CA SER A 88 14.01 -10.45 19.63
C SER A 88 14.32 -11.29 18.39
N GLY A 89 15.02 -10.73 17.40
CA GLY A 89 15.46 -11.45 16.23
C GLY A 89 15.19 -10.76 14.89
N ARG A 90 15.44 -11.51 13.82
CA ARG A 90 15.29 -11.06 12.43
C ARG A 90 13.90 -11.41 11.90
N LYS A 91 13.26 -10.46 11.22
CA LYS A 91 11.96 -10.61 10.57
C LYS A 91 12.05 -10.19 9.10
N VAL A 92 11.68 -11.08 8.19
CA VAL A 92 11.57 -10.74 6.77
C VAL A 92 10.18 -10.15 6.53
N TYR A 93 10.09 -8.93 5.99
CA TYR A 93 8.84 -8.31 5.59
C TYR A 93 8.57 -8.54 4.11
N LEU A 94 9.60 -8.32 3.29
CA LEU A 94 9.59 -8.54 1.86
C LEU A 94 10.79 -9.41 1.50
N GLU A 95 10.55 -10.63 1.00
CA GLU A 95 11.60 -11.57 0.64
C GLU A 95 12.15 -11.30 -0.76
N ASP A 96 11.25 -11.09 -1.74
CA ASP A 96 11.62 -10.78 -3.12
C ASP A 96 10.56 -9.93 -3.82
N MET A 97 11.00 -9.10 -4.75
CA MET A 97 10.15 -8.29 -5.62
C MET A 97 10.75 -8.25 -7.02
N LYS A 98 9.91 -8.50 -8.04
CA LYS A 98 10.30 -8.48 -9.45
C LYS A 98 9.51 -7.44 -10.21
N TYR A 99 10.11 -6.98 -11.29
CA TYR A 99 9.59 -5.94 -12.15
C TYR A 99 9.77 -6.34 -13.61
N ASP A 100 8.93 -5.77 -14.46
CA ASP A 100 9.15 -5.80 -15.91
C ASP A 100 10.16 -4.73 -16.36
N GLU A 101 10.38 -4.65 -17.67
CA GLU A 101 11.28 -3.68 -18.30
C GLU A 101 10.82 -2.22 -18.15
N PHE A 102 9.57 -1.98 -17.76
CA PHE A 102 9.00 -0.64 -17.53
C PHE A 102 8.98 -0.26 -16.05
N GLY A 103 9.49 -1.13 -15.16
CA GLY A 103 9.51 -0.90 -13.72
C GLY A 103 8.17 -1.18 -13.03
N GLN A 104 7.22 -1.84 -13.69
CA GLN A 104 5.97 -2.28 -13.08
C GLN A 104 6.21 -3.57 -12.30
N ARG A 105 5.64 -3.69 -11.10
CA ARG A 105 5.76 -4.92 -10.28
C ARG A 105 5.07 -6.09 -10.96
N THR A 106 5.77 -7.18 -11.16
CA THR A 106 5.22 -8.44 -11.69
C THR A 106 5.07 -9.51 -10.61
N TYR A 107 5.86 -9.42 -9.53
CA TYR A 107 5.86 -10.38 -8.45
C TYR A 107 6.29 -9.77 -7.13
N MET A 108 5.73 -10.27 -6.03
CA MET A 108 6.12 -9.93 -4.66
C MET A 108 5.97 -11.16 -3.78
N LYS A 109 7.02 -11.48 -3.00
CA LYS A 109 6.99 -12.51 -1.97
C LYS A 109 7.18 -11.88 -0.60
N TYR A 110 6.24 -12.10 0.28
CA TYR A 110 6.24 -11.61 1.64
C TYR A 110 6.98 -12.56 2.58
N GLY A 111 7.47 -12.07 3.70
CA GLY A 111 8.17 -12.87 4.68
C GLY A 111 7.34 -13.93 5.39
N ASN A 112 6.02 -13.85 5.32
CA ASN A 112 5.10 -14.90 5.78
C ASN A 112 4.84 -15.99 4.73
N GLY A 113 5.57 -15.96 3.60
CA GLY A 113 5.45 -16.92 2.50
C GLY A 113 4.30 -16.64 1.52
N ALA A 114 3.46 -15.62 1.76
CA ALA A 114 2.46 -15.23 0.78
C ALA A 114 3.12 -14.62 -0.47
N GLU A 115 2.49 -14.82 -1.63
CA GLU A 115 2.99 -14.35 -2.92
C GLU A 115 1.91 -13.59 -3.69
N SER A 116 2.30 -12.47 -4.30
CA SER A 116 1.44 -11.69 -5.19
C SER A 116 2.02 -11.65 -6.60
N THR A 117 1.17 -11.84 -7.59
CA THR A 117 1.48 -11.70 -9.01
C THR A 117 0.63 -10.60 -9.63
N TYR A 118 1.21 -9.86 -10.56
CA TYR A 118 0.59 -8.74 -11.24
C TYR A 118 0.71 -8.95 -12.74
N THR A 119 -0.40 -8.83 -13.45
CA THR A 119 -0.45 -8.93 -14.92
C THR A 119 -0.93 -7.63 -15.50
N TYR A 120 -0.27 -7.19 -16.55
CA TYR A 120 -0.58 -5.94 -17.23
C TYR A 120 -0.93 -6.20 -18.70
N GLU A 121 -1.79 -5.39 -19.27
CA GLU A 121 -2.02 -5.39 -20.70
C GLU A 121 -0.79 -4.85 -21.45
N PRO A 122 -0.51 -5.36 -22.66
CA PRO A 122 0.76 -5.05 -23.32
C PRO A 122 0.84 -3.62 -23.91
N VAL A 123 -0.28 -2.98 -24.22
CA VAL A 123 -0.30 -1.69 -24.95
C VAL A 123 -0.28 -0.50 -24.00
N MET A 124 -1.31 -0.36 -23.16
CA MET A 124 -1.44 0.77 -22.23
C MET A 124 -0.84 0.47 -20.86
N ARG A 125 -0.36 -0.76 -20.66
CA ARG A 125 0.33 -1.20 -19.44
C ARG A 125 -0.51 -1.08 -18.18
N ARG A 126 -1.84 -1.17 -18.30
CA ARG A 126 -2.78 -1.13 -17.19
C ARG A 126 -2.85 -2.50 -16.52
N LEU A 127 -3.00 -2.52 -15.18
CA LEU A 127 -3.09 -3.75 -14.40
C LEU A 127 -4.39 -4.50 -14.74
N THR A 128 -4.28 -5.70 -15.30
CA THR A 128 -5.44 -6.54 -15.65
C THR A 128 -5.75 -7.58 -14.61
N ASN A 129 -4.73 -8.05 -13.87
CA ASN A 129 -4.93 -9.02 -12.80
C ASN A 129 -3.95 -8.82 -11.64
N LEU A 130 -4.46 -8.98 -10.43
CA LEU A 130 -3.71 -9.07 -9.18
C LEU A 130 -4.15 -10.32 -8.44
N LYS A 131 -3.24 -11.28 -8.30
CA LYS A 131 -3.51 -12.51 -7.55
C LYS A 131 -2.55 -12.62 -6.37
N THR A 132 -3.08 -12.96 -5.19
CA THR A 132 -2.28 -13.25 -3.99
C THR A 132 -2.64 -14.62 -3.45
N THR A 133 -1.62 -15.41 -3.14
CA THR A 133 -1.76 -16.73 -2.51
C THR A 133 -1.04 -16.75 -1.17
N SER A 134 -1.54 -17.52 -0.21
CA SER A 134 -0.82 -17.80 1.04
C SER A 134 0.35 -18.75 0.80
N ALA A 135 1.19 -18.95 1.82
CA ALA A 135 2.30 -19.92 1.79
C ALA A 135 1.84 -21.35 1.49
N GLU A 136 0.61 -21.70 1.89
CA GLU A 136 -0.02 -23.01 1.67
C GLU A 136 -0.72 -23.11 0.29
N GLY A 137 -0.57 -22.08 -0.56
CA GLY A 137 -1.18 -22.06 -1.90
C GLY A 137 -2.65 -21.64 -1.94
N LYS A 138 -3.24 -21.24 -0.80
CA LYS A 138 -4.62 -20.76 -0.75
C LYS A 138 -4.72 -19.38 -1.41
N THR A 139 -5.67 -19.20 -2.31
CA THR A 139 -5.95 -17.89 -2.90
C THR A 139 -6.55 -16.95 -1.84
N LEU A 140 -5.89 -15.82 -1.59
CA LEU A 140 -6.35 -14.77 -0.67
C LEU A 140 -7.14 -13.69 -1.43
N GLN A 141 -6.74 -13.41 -2.67
CA GLN A 141 -7.44 -12.55 -3.61
C GLN A 141 -7.05 -12.90 -5.04
N ASN A 142 -7.97 -12.66 -5.96
CA ASN A 142 -7.73 -12.78 -7.40
C ASN A 142 -8.59 -11.74 -8.12
N ILE A 143 -8.03 -10.55 -8.30
CA ILE A 143 -8.75 -9.37 -8.76
C ILE A 143 -8.46 -9.15 -10.24
N ALA A 144 -9.50 -9.19 -11.06
CA ALA A 144 -9.45 -8.80 -12.46
C ALA A 144 -10.02 -7.39 -12.65
N TYR A 145 -9.43 -6.63 -13.56
CA TYR A 145 -9.85 -5.27 -13.92
C TYR A 145 -10.17 -5.20 -15.41
N GLN A 146 -11.18 -4.40 -15.74
CA GLN A 146 -11.49 -3.98 -17.10
C GLN A 146 -11.52 -2.45 -17.18
N TYR A 147 -11.10 -1.93 -18.31
CA TYR A 147 -10.95 -0.49 -18.53
C TYR A 147 -11.66 -0.09 -19.81
N ASP A 148 -12.09 1.17 -19.87
CA ASP A 148 -12.43 1.81 -21.14
C ASP A 148 -11.16 2.24 -21.92
N GLU A 149 -11.35 2.85 -23.08
CA GLU A 149 -10.23 3.27 -23.95
C GLU A 149 -9.35 4.34 -23.30
N VAL A 150 -9.92 5.22 -22.46
CA VAL A 150 -9.19 6.33 -21.82
C VAL A 150 -8.56 5.93 -20.48
N GLY A 151 -8.90 4.75 -19.92
CA GLY A 151 -8.26 4.20 -18.73
C GLY A 151 -9.12 4.21 -17.46
N ASN A 152 -10.39 4.57 -17.55
CA ASN A 152 -11.31 4.44 -16.43
C ASN A 152 -11.61 2.97 -16.17
N ILE A 153 -11.72 2.58 -14.92
CA ILE A 153 -12.06 1.20 -14.53
C ILE A 153 -13.55 0.96 -14.75
N LEU A 154 -13.90 0.13 -15.72
CA LEU A 154 -15.28 -0.27 -15.98
C LEU A 154 -15.77 -1.35 -15.02
N SER A 155 -14.88 -2.27 -14.65
CA SER A 155 -15.19 -3.32 -13.66
C SER A 155 -13.98 -3.76 -12.86
N ARG A 156 -14.27 -4.19 -11.65
CA ARG A 156 -13.33 -4.88 -10.76
C ARG A 156 -14.02 -6.12 -10.22
N ARG A 157 -13.42 -7.28 -10.44
CA ARG A 157 -13.96 -8.56 -9.98
C ARG A 157 -12.91 -9.29 -9.15
N ASN A 158 -13.23 -9.60 -7.89
CA ASN A 158 -12.44 -10.51 -7.08
C ASN A 158 -13.10 -11.90 -7.13
N SER A 159 -12.32 -12.89 -7.57
CA SER A 159 -12.73 -14.29 -7.61
C SER A 159 -11.87 -15.06 -6.62
N GLU A 160 -12.28 -15.09 -5.36
CA GLU A 160 -11.66 -15.90 -4.34
C GLU A 160 -12.52 -17.12 -4.06
N PHE A 161 -11.97 -18.30 -4.27
CA PHE A 161 -12.56 -19.53 -3.82
C PHE A 161 -11.67 -20.17 -2.77
N ASN A 162 -12.17 -20.33 -1.56
CA ASN A 162 -11.48 -21.02 -0.50
C ASN A 162 -11.95 -22.46 -0.41
N THR A 163 -11.08 -23.41 -0.80
CA THR A 163 -11.38 -24.83 -0.74
C THR A 163 -11.42 -25.41 0.68
N THR A 164 -10.85 -24.71 1.66
CA THR A 164 -10.76 -25.21 3.05
C THR A 164 -12.06 -25.04 3.83
N ASP A 165 -12.74 -23.92 3.61
CA ASP A 165 -14.02 -23.61 4.26
C ASP A 165 -15.22 -23.65 3.30
N ASN A 166 -14.99 -23.98 2.02
CA ASN A 166 -15.98 -23.96 0.94
C ASN A 166 -16.71 -22.61 0.80
N VAL A 167 -16.07 -21.52 1.25
CA VAL A 167 -16.64 -20.19 1.20
C VAL A 167 -16.17 -19.47 -0.06
N SER A 168 -17.12 -19.06 -0.88
CA SER A 168 -16.88 -18.18 -2.03
C SER A 168 -16.99 -16.73 -1.57
N ARG A 169 -15.89 -15.96 -1.71
CA ARG A 169 -15.84 -14.53 -1.39
C ARG A 169 -15.69 -13.71 -2.68
N ASN A 170 -16.59 -13.99 -3.63
CA ASN A 170 -16.61 -13.23 -4.87
C ASN A 170 -17.20 -11.85 -4.66
N SER A 171 -16.55 -10.85 -5.22
CA SER A 171 -17.11 -9.52 -5.31
C SER A 171 -16.92 -8.98 -6.72
N GLU A 172 -17.91 -8.25 -7.20
CA GLU A 172 -17.89 -7.62 -8.51
C GLU A 172 -18.41 -6.19 -8.37
N GLN A 173 -17.67 -5.24 -8.89
CA GLN A 173 -18.07 -3.85 -8.99
C GLN A 173 -18.04 -3.44 -10.47
N SER A 174 -19.02 -2.61 -10.85
CA SER A 174 -19.08 -1.95 -12.16
C SER A 174 -19.23 -0.46 -11.98
N TYR A 175 -18.66 0.29 -12.90
CA TYR A 175 -18.57 1.74 -12.82
C TYR A 175 -18.97 2.35 -14.16
N THR A 176 -19.61 3.53 -14.11
CA THR A 176 -19.88 4.35 -15.29
C THR A 176 -19.35 5.75 -15.09
N TYR A 177 -19.03 6.41 -16.18
CA TYR A 177 -18.41 7.73 -16.18
C TYR A 177 -19.13 8.66 -17.15
N ASP A 178 -19.03 9.95 -16.90
CA ASP A 178 -19.49 10.97 -17.84
C ASP A 178 -18.39 11.29 -18.89
N ASN A 179 -18.69 12.20 -19.81
CA ASN A 179 -17.77 12.63 -20.85
C ASN A 179 -16.56 13.47 -20.36
N ARG A 180 -16.41 13.66 -19.04
CA ARG A 180 -15.28 14.30 -18.37
C ARG A 180 -14.54 13.32 -17.45
N ASP A 181 -14.76 12.02 -17.66
CA ASP A 181 -14.17 10.92 -16.88
C ASP A 181 -14.50 10.97 -15.37
N ARG A 182 -15.67 11.58 -15.01
CA ARG A 182 -16.15 11.59 -13.63
C ARG A 182 -17.08 10.42 -13.40
N LEU A 183 -16.92 9.74 -12.27
CA LEU A 183 -17.74 8.58 -11.88
C LEU A 183 -19.21 8.98 -11.73
N THR A 184 -20.09 8.39 -12.51
CA THR A 184 -21.54 8.65 -12.45
C THR A 184 -22.32 7.56 -11.75
N SER A 185 -21.85 6.31 -11.77
CA SER A 185 -22.44 5.27 -10.93
C SER A 185 -21.40 4.24 -10.48
N SER A 186 -21.68 3.63 -9.34
CA SER A 186 -20.96 2.47 -8.82
C SER A 186 -21.96 1.44 -8.36
N ASN A 187 -21.94 0.28 -8.99
CA ASN A 187 -22.79 -0.85 -8.62
C ASN A 187 -21.93 -2.01 -8.18
N GLY A 188 -22.33 -2.71 -7.17
CA GLY A 188 -21.57 -3.84 -6.68
C GLY A 188 -22.44 -4.97 -6.13
N LYS A 189 -21.87 -6.16 -6.23
CA LYS A 189 -22.40 -7.35 -5.57
C LYS A 189 -21.24 -8.08 -4.89
N PHE A 190 -21.51 -8.70 -3.77
CA PHE A 190 -20.59 -9.60 -3.10
C PHE A 190 -21.34 -10.78 -2.52
N ASP A 191 -20.73 -11.94 -2.67
CA ASP A 191 -21.20 -13.17 -2.12
C ASP A 191 -20.60 -13.34 -0.73
N TYR A 192 -21.40 -13.71 0.24
CA TYR A 192 -20.90 -14.26 1.48
C TYR A 192 -21.77 -15.44 1.91
N GLU A 193 -21.12 -16.45 2.44
CA GLU A 193 -21.82 -17.58 3.03
C GLU A 193 -21.93 -17.34 4.54
N THR A 194 -23.17 -17.40 5.05
CA THR A 194 -23.38 -17.50 6.49
C THR A 194 -23.27 -18.96 6.88
N TRP A 195 -22.54 -19.24 7.96
CA TRP A 195 -22.54 -20.56 8.57
C TRP A 195 -23.95 -20.90 9.06
N ASN A 196 -24.72 -21.58 8.22
CA ASN A 196 -26.04 -22.09 8.55
C ASN A 196 -26.13 -23.49 7.98
N PRO A 197 -26.56 -24.51 8.76
CA PRO A 197 -26.67 -25.89 8.31
C PRO A 197 -27.63 -26.11 7.12
N PHE A 198 -28.34 -25.07 6.68
CA PHE A 198 -29.27 -25.11 5.55
C PHE A 198 -28.76 -24.37 4.29
N TRP A 199 -27.47 -24.07 4.16
CA TRP A 199 -26.80 -23.59 2.94
C TRP A 199 -27.53 -22.45 2.20
N ASN A 200 -27.55 -21.26 2.73
CA ASN A 200 -28.03 -20.09 2.01
C ASN A 200 -26.87 -19.17 1.64
N LYS A 201 -26.40 -19.28 0.40
CA LYS A 201 -25.55 -18.26 -0.22
C LYS A 201 -26.33 -16.93 -0.21
N ARG A 202 -25.81 -15.90 0.43
CA ARG A 202 -26.36 -14.56 0.38
C ARG A 202 -25.56 -13.71 -0.58
N VAL A 203 -26.27 -13.02 -1.47
CA VAL A 203 -25.73 -12.01 -2.36
C VAL A 203 -26.21 -10.67 -1.86
N ASN A 204 -25.28 -9.78 -1.48
CA ASN A 204 -25.59 -8.39 -1.24
C ASN A 204 -25.25 -7.55 -2.45
N THR A 205 -26.11 -6.60 -2.74
CA THR A 205 -25.91 -5.63 -3.81
C THR A 205 -25.98 -4.22 -3.25
N TYR A 206 -25.26 -3.31 -3.88
CA TYR A 206 -25.39 -1.88 -3.65
C TYR A 206 -25.40 -1.14 -4.98
N SER A 207 -25.99 0.03 -4.99
CA SER A 207 -25.94 1.00 -6.09
C SER A 207 -25.72 2.39 -5.50
N SER A 208 -24.85 3.17 -6.11
CA SER A 208 -24.60 4.56 -5.79
C SER A 208 -24.50 5.36 -7.06
N ASP A 209 -25.26 6.44 -7.15
CA ASP A 209 -25.25 7.37 -8.26
C ASP A 209 -24.65 8.71 -7.81
N PHE A 210 -23.92 9.36 -8.71
CA PHE A 210 -23.21 10.62 -8.44
C PHE A 210 -23.59 11.65 -9.48
N GLU A 211 -24.03 12.81 -9.01
CA GLU A 211 -24.30 13.97 -9.83
C GLU A 211 -23.29 15.07 -9.54
N TYR A 212 -23.00 15.87 -10.55
CA TYR A 212 -22.00 16.93 -10.45
C TYR A 212 -22.58 18.25 -10.95
N ASN A 213 -22.31 19.31 -10.24
CA ASN A 213 -22.59 20.66 -10.73
C ASN A 213 -21.61 21.05 -11.87
N ILE A 214 -21.84 22.21 -12.47
CA ILE A 214 -21.04 22.74 -13.58
C ILE A 214 -19.56 22.94 -13.22
N THR A 215 -19.26 23.14 -11.93
CA THR A 215 -17.88 23.31 -11.43
C THR A 215 -17.22 21.99 -11.04
N GLY A 216 -17.93 20.84 -11.17
CA GLY A 216 -17.41 19.51 -10.86
C GLY A 216 -17.53 19.10 -9.41
N LYS A 217 -18.26 19.85 -8.58
CA LYS A 217 -18.54 19.48 -7.19
C LYS A 217 -19.68 18.44 -7.18
N ILE A 218 -19.54 17.38 -6.38
CA ILE A 218 -20.60 16.38 -6.12
C ILE A 218 -21.79 17.10 -5.45
N LEU A 219 -22.99 16.84 -5.92
CA LEU A 219 -24.26 17.37 -5.42
C LEU A 219 -24.80 16.52 -4.27
#